data_130f96fad45824de316dd0435d2a8f97
#
_entry.id   130f96fad45824de316dd0435d2a8f97
#
_cell.length_a   1.000
_cell.length_b   1.000
_cell.length_c   1.000
_cell.angle_alpha   90.00
_cell.angle_beta   90.00
_cell.angle_gamma   90.00
#
_symmetry.space_group_name_H-M   'P 1'
#
loop_
_entity.id
_entity.type
_entity.pdbx_description
1 polymer ?
#
loop_
_entity_poly.entity_id
_entity_poly.type
_entity_poly.pdbx_seq_one_letter_code
_entity_poly.pdbx_strand_id
1 'polypeptide(L)'
;MATYSHYVYRGVYSMATYVLVDTLNTFFRARHVVRGDIDTKVGMALHITLNSVKKAWQDFDADHVVFCLEGRSWRKDYYEPYKRNRKVARDKMTVSESEDDKAFFEIFDEFTNFMKDKTNCTVIRHSQLEADDLIAGWVQSHPDDHCVIISTDGDFAQLVGPNCTQYNGIANVTITDKGYFNDDGTPVIEKKTQEIKPAPQPDYMLFEKCMRGDTSDNVFSAYPGVRKKGTKNKVGLIEA
;
A
#
# COMPACT_ATOMS: atom_id res chain seq x y z
N MET A 1 53.86 -28.35 11.18
CA MET A 1 52.86 -28.08 10.12
C MET A 1 51.48 -28.17 10.78
N ALA A 2 50.87 -27.04 11.05
CA ALA A 2 49.55 -26.95 11.68
C ALA A 2 48.52 -26.74 10.57
N THR A 3 47.62 -27.70 10.39
CA THR A 3 46.52 -27.65 9.46
C THR A 3 45.41 -26.82 10.07
N TYR A 4 45.20 -25.61 9.54
CA TYR A 4 44.00 -24.77 9.85
C TYR A 4 42.78 -25.38 9.17
N SER A 5 41.91 -25.98 9.97
CA SER A 5 40.56 -26.38 9.55
C SER A 5 39.70 -25.12 9.39
N HIS A 6 39.31 -24.80 8.15
CA HIS A 6 38.35 -23.77 7.86
C HIS A 6 36.94 -24.33 8.18
N TYR A 7 36.41 -24.02 9.36
CA TYR A 7 35.01 -24.17 9.64
C TYR A 7 34.22 -23.06 8.89
N VAL A 8 33.69 -23.41 7.73
CA VAL A 8 32.68 -22.59 7.06
C VAL A 8 31.38 -22.77 7.84
N TYR A 9 31.06 -21.82 8.71
CA TYR A 9 29.71 -21.69 9.24
C TYR A 9 28.79 -21.31 8.06
N ARG A 10 28.16 -22.30 7.43
CA ARG A 10 26.92 -22.08 6.69
C ARG A 10 25.83 -21.85 7.73
N GLY A 11 25.61 -20.60 8.12
CA GLY A 11 24.38 -20.21 8.78
C GLY A 11 23.24 -20.58 7.84
N VAL A 12 22.34 -21.43 8.29
CA VAL A 12 21.04 -21.61 7.66
C VAL A 12 20.33 -20.27 7.90
N TYR A 13 20.40 -19.35 6.93
CA TYR A 13 19.56 -18.16 6.93
C TYR A 13 18.13 -18.67 6.76
N SER A 14 17.39 -18.72 7.84
CA SER A 14 15.94 -18.86 7.80
C SER A 14 15.41 -17.65 7.03
N MET A 15 14.59 -17.89 6.01
CA MET A 15 13.86 -16.87 5.28
C MET A 15 12.95 -16.14 6.28
N ALA A 16 13.12 -14.84 6.44
CA ALA A 16 12.28 -14.05 7.34
C ALA A 16 10.99 -13.62 6.62
N THR A 17 9.92 -13.45 7.39
CA THR A 17 8.65 -12.89 6.89
C THR A 17 8.40 -11.53 7.51
N TYR A 18 8.29 -10.50 6.68
CA TYR A 18 8.04 -9.11 7.08
C TYR A 18 6.62 -8.69 6.73
N VAL A 19 5.92 -8.11 7.69
CA VAL A 19 4.67 -7.37 7.44
C VAL A 19 5.01 -5.91 7.24
N LEU A 20 4.81 -5.39 6.04
CA LEU A 20 5.06 -4.00 5.64
C LEU A 20 3.73 -3.25 5.59
N VAL A 21 3.57 -2.27 6.46
CA VAL A 21 2.32 -1.54 6.60
C VAL A 21 2.40 -0.21 5.87
N ASP A 22 1.59 -0.02 4.84
CA ASP A 22 1.26 1.29 4.28
C ASP A 22 0.36 2.02 5.28
N THR A 23 1.00 2.70 6.22
CA THR A 23 0.37 3.08 7.48
C THR A 23 -0.73 4.10 7.28
N LEU A 24 -0.47 5.17 6.53
CA LEU A 24 -1.46 6.21 6.32
C LEU A 24 -2.63 5.73 5.45
N ASN A 25 -2.36 4.95 4.40
CA ASN A 25 -3.41 4.37 3.56
C ASN A 25 -4.35 3.49 4.38
N THR A 26 -3.79 2.57 5.17
CA THR A 26 -4.58 1.64 5.99
C THR A 26 -5.40 2.38 7.03
N PHE A 27 -4.81 3.33 7.75
CA PHE A 27 -5.47 4.13 8.77
C PHE A 27 -6.54 5.06 8.17
N PHE A 28 -6.23 5.74 7.07
CA PHE A 28 -7.14 6.67 6.41
C PHE A 28 -8.34 5.96 5.77
N ARG A 29 -8.12 4.80 5.15
CA ARG A 29 -9.20 3.99 4.56
C ARG A 29 -10.15 3.46 5.62
N ALA A 30 -9.63 3.04 6.77
CA ALA A 30 -10.45 2.60 7.89
C ALA A 30 -11.40 3.71 8.39
N ARG A 31 -10.94 4.98 8.46
CA ARG A 31 -11.77 6.16 8.78
C ARG A 31 -13.01 6.28 7.88
N HIS A 32 -12.88 5.93 6.60
CA HIS A 32 -13.96 6.10 5.61
C HIS A 32 -15.03 4.99 5.63
N VAL A 33 -14.74 3.86 6.24
CA VAL A 33 -15.70 2.74 6.36
C VAL A 33 -16.65 2.92 7.55
N VAL A 34 -16.32 3.82 8.48
CA VAL A 34 -17.05 4.02 9.73
C VAL A 34 -17.87 5.30 9.69
N ARG A 35 -19.12 5.23 10.19
CA ARG A 35 -19.97 6.40 10.42
C ARG A 35 -19.91 6.80 11.87
N GLY A 36 -19.97 8.09 12.17
CA GLY A 36 -19.94 8.63 13.52
C GLY A 36 -19.17 9.95 13.60
N ASP A 37 -18.93 10.42 14.83
CA ASP A 37 -18.04 11.52 15.12
C ASP A 37 -16.57 11.18 14.89
N ILE A 38 -15.69 12.15 15.06
CA ILE A 38 -14.26 11.96 14.79
C ILE A 38 -13.65 10.93 15.74
N ASP A 39 -14.02 10.91 17.01
CA ASP A 39 -13.47 9.99 18.01
C ASP A 39 -13.84 8.53 17.67
N THR A 40 -15.09 8.30 17.29
CA THR A 40 -15.56 6.99 16.83
C THR A 40 -14.80 6.55 15.57
N LYS A 41 -14.65 7.44 14.60
CA LYS A 41 -13.93 7.13 13.33
C LYS A 41 -12.47 6.80 13.58
N VAL A 42 -11.80 7.54 14.45
CA VAL A 42 -10.38 7.32 14.76
C VAL A 42 -10.19 6.04 15.59
N GLY A 43 -11.01 5.84 16.62
CA GLY A 43 -10.98 4.61 17.44
C GLY A 43 -11.15 3.35 16.57
N MET A 44 -12.09 3.39 15.63
CA MET A 44 -12.29 2.29 14.68
C MET A 44 -11.16 2.18 13.64
N ALA A 45 -10.56 3.29 13.22
CA ALA A 45 -9.41 3.25 12.33
C ALA A 45 -8.21 2.56 12.98
N LEU A 46 -7.93 2.87 14.25
CA LEU A 46 -6.92 2.17 15.06
C LEU A 46 -7.24 0.68 15.17
N HIS A 47 -8.47 0.35 15.54
CA HIS A 47 -8.91 -1.04 15.70
C HIS A 47 -8.76 -1.85 14.40
N ILE A 48 -9.24 -1.32 13.28
CA ILE A 48 -9.16 -1.98 11.97
C ILE A 48 -7.68 -2.13 11.54
N THR A 49 -6.87 -1.09 11.71
CA THR A 49 -5.45 -1.12 11.37
C THR A 49 -4.72 -2.18 12.18
N LEU A 50 -4.86 -2.16 13.51
CA LEU A 50 -4.19 -3.13 14.39
C LEU A 50 -4.68 -4.56 14.17
N ASN A 51 -5.98 -4.77 13.91
CA ASN A 51 -6.51 -6.09 13.57
C ASN A 51 -5.97 -6.60 12.23
N SER A 52 -5.84 -5.72 11.23
CA SER A 52 -5.25 -6.10 9.93
C SER A 52 -3.79 -6.50 10.09
N VAL A 53 -3.03 -5.75 10.88
CA VAL A 53 -1.62 -6.08 11.19
C VAL A 53 -1.52 -7.39 11.95
N LYS A 54 -2.32 -7.56 13.04
CA LYS A 54 -2.36 -8.79 13.82
C LYS A 54 -2.72 -10.00 12.96
N LYS A 55 -3.75 -9.87 12.12
CA LYS A 55 -4.18 -10.95 11.24
C LYS A 55 -3.08 -11.33 10.26
N ALA A 56 -2.49 -10.36 9.56
CA ALA A 56 -1.40 -10.63 8.62
C ALA A 56 -0.19 -11.25 9.34
N TRP A 57 0.15 -10.76 10.53
CA TRP A 57 1.24 -11.33 11.33
C TRP A 57 0.98 -12.80 11.69
N GLN A 58 -0.25 -13.16 12.05
CA GLN A 58 -0.63 -14.53 12.40
C GLN A 58 -0.76 -15.45 11.17
N ASP A 59 -1.43 -14.99 10.12
CA ASP A 59 -1.74 -15.80 8.93
C ASP A 59 -0.48 -16.14 8.12
N PHE A 60 0.52 -15.25 8.13
CA PHE A 60 1.77 -15.42 7.40
C PHE A 60 2.95 -15.84 8.28
N ASP A 61 2.71 -16.13 9.57
CA ASP A 61 3.75 -16.47 10.56
C ASP A 61 4.94 -15.47 10.51
N ALA A 62 4.61 -14.17 10.59
CA ALA A 62 5.57 -13.11 10.35
C ALA A 62 6.53 -12.92 11.53
N ASP A 63 7.80 -12.69 11.22
CA ASP A 63 8.85 -12.45 12.21
C ASP A 63 8.87 -11.00 12.69
N HIS A 64 8.51 -10.05 11.81
CA HIS A 64 8.62 -8.63 12.14
C HIS A 64 7.62 -7.75 11.38
N VAL A 65 7.24 -6.64 12.02
CA VAL A 65 6.32 -5.64 11.46
C VAL A 65 7.02 -4.31 11.25
N VAL A 66 6.86 -3.74 10.06
CA VAL A 66 7.44 -2.46 9.65
C VAL A 66 6.34 -1.49 9.25
N PHE A 67 6.19 -0.40 9.99
CA PHE A 67 5.28 0.69 9.65
C PHE A 67 6.01 1.71 8.75
N CYS A 68 5.55 1.85 7.51
CA CYS A 68 6.08 2.80 6.54
C CYS A 68 5.24 4.07 6.55
N LEU A 69 5.89 5.22 6.80
CA LEU A 69 5.24 6.52 6.96
C LEU A 69 5.53 7.43 5.76
N GLU A 70 4.52 8.23 5.43
CA GLU A 70 4.61 9.22 4.37
C GLU A 70 5.62 10.33 4.68
N GLY A 71 6.45 10.66 3.69
CA GLY A 71 7.22 11.89 3.61
C GLY A 71 6.70 12.81 2.50
N ARG A 72 7.46 13.87 2.21
CA ARG A 72 7.19 14.69 1.03
C ARG A 72 7.65 13.94 -0.21
N SER A 73 6.77 13.70 -1.16
CA SER A 73 7.15 13.03 -2.41
C SER A 73 8.16 13.84 -3.22
N TRP A 74 9.31 13.24 -3.56
CA TRP A 74 10.30 13.79 -4.48
C TRP A 74 9.72 14.05 -5.88
N ARG A 75 8.67 13.29 -6.27
CA ARG A 75 7.98 13.42 -7.56
C ARG A 75 7.43 14.82 -7.81
N LYS A 76 7.09 15.56 -6.74
CA LYS A 76 6.60 16.95 -6.83
C LYS A 76 7.67 17.93 -7.33
N ASP A 77 8.94 17.59 -7.22
CA ASP A 77 10.04 18.43 -7.70
C ASP A 77 10.24 18.28 -9.22
N TYR A 78 9.83 17.14 -9.78
CA TYR A 78 9.94 16.85 -11.22
C TYR A 78 8.63 17.02 -11.98
N TYR A 79 7.49 16.82 -11.33
CA TYR A 79 6.18 16.88 -11.93
C TYR A 79 5.19 17.63 -11.00
N GLU A 80 5.11 18.95 -11.17
CA GLU A 80 4.30 19.84 -10.33
C GLU A 80 2.83 19.40 -10.19
N PRO A 81 2.15 18.86 -11.23
CA PRO A 81 0.77 18.37 -11.08
C PRO A 81 0.57 17.18 -10.14
N TYR A 82 1.64 16.46 -9.77
CA TYR A 82 1.56 15.26 -8.95
C TYR A 82 0.84 15.51 -7.62
N LYS A 83 -0.26 14.79 -7.40
CA LYS A 83 -1.11 14.89 -6.19
C LYS A 83 -1.64 16.31 -5.89
N ARG A 84 -1.63 17.23 -6.87
CA ARG A 84 -2.11 18.62 -6.70
C ARG A 84 -3.61 18.65 -6.42
N ASN A 85 -4.39 17.73 -6.99
CA ASN A 85 -5.81 17.55 -6.71
C ASN A 85 -6.10 17.38 -5.22
N ARG A 86 -5.22 16.70 -4.46
CA ARG A 86 -5.33 16.52 -3.00
C ARG A 86 -5.19 17.84 -2.24
N LYS A 87 -4.30 18.73 -2.69
CA LYS A 87 -4.18 20.08 -2.14
C LYS A 87 -5.44 20.91 -2.41
N VAL A 88 -5.91 20.91 -3.65
CA VAL A 88 -7.14 21.62 -4.04
C VAL A 88 -8.35 21.12 -3.25
N ALA A 89 -8.43 19.82 -2.96
CA ALA A 89 -9.50 19.26 -2.12
C ALA A 89 -9.41 19.77 -0.67
N ARG A 90 -8.21 19.80 -0.08
CA ARG A 90 -8.00 20.35 1.27
C ARG A 90 -8.32 21.83 1.36
N ASP A 91 -7.93 22.61 0.36
CA ASP A 91 -8.20 24.06 0.33
C ASP A 91 -9.70 24.39 0.24
N LYS A 92 -10.55 23.39 -0.11
CA LYS A 92 -12.02 23.50 -0.18
C LYS A 92 -12.74 22.96 1.05
N MET A 93 -12.03 22.40 2.02
CA MET A 93 -12.62 21.87 3.24
C MET A 93 -13.32 23.00 4.03
N THR A 94 -14.44 22.67 4.63
CA THR A 94 -15.09 23.52 5.64
C THR A 94 -14.23 23.58 6.90
N VAL A 95 -14.52 24.54 7.79
CA VAL A 95 -13.80 24.67 9.06
C VAL A 95 -13.91 23.38 9.87
N SER A 96 -15.12 22.80 9.98
CA SER A 96 -15.34 21.55 10.72
C SER A 96 -14.59 20.37 10.10
N GLU A 97 -14.58 20.23 8.77
CA GLU A 97 -13.80 19.17 8.10
C GLU A 97 -12.29 19.32 8.32
N SER A 98 -11.80 20.55 8.38
CA SER A 98 -10.40 20.86 8.66
C SER A 98 -10.01 20.53 10.10
N GLU A 99 -10.92 20.80 11.06
CA GLU A 99 -10.74 20.45 12.47
C GLU A 99 -10.72 18.93 12.67
N ASP A 100 -11.65 18.22 12.05
CA ASP A 100 -11.70 16.75 12.04
C ASP A 100 -10.43 16.15 11.43
N ASP A 101 -9.94 16.72 10.33
CA ASP A 101 -8.73 16.25 9.66
C ASP A 101 -7.48 16.48 10.54
N LYS A 102 -7.41 17.62 11.22
CA LYS A 102 -6.34 17.93 12.17
C LYS A 102 -6.34 16.95 13.35
N ALA A 103 -7.49 16.74 13.98
CA ALA A 103 -7.64 15.78 15.08
C ALA A 103 -7.24 14.36 14.66
N PHE A 104 -7.62 13.95 13.43
CA PHE A 104 -7.23 12.68 12.87
C PHE A 104 -5.71 12.51 12.75
N PHE A 105 -5.00 13.53 12.24
CA PHE A 105 -3.54 13.47 12.10
C PHE A 105 -2.81 13.56 13.43
N GLU A 106 -3.33 14.27 14.42
CA GLU A 106 -2.78 14.30 15.78
C GLU A 106 -2.77 12.89 16.40
N ILE A 107 -3.89 12.17 16.31
CA ILE A 107 -3.99 10.78 16.81
C ILE A 107 -3.15 9.82 15.97
N PHE A 108 -3.06 10.04 14.66
CA PHE A 108 -2.18 9.26 13.80
C PHE A 108 -0.70 9.42 14.22
N ASP A 109 -0.27 10.62 14.53
CA ASP A 109 1.10 10.90 15.01
C ASP A 109 1.34 10.26 16.39
N GLU A 110 0.36 10.34 17.31
CA GLU A 110 0.43 9.66 18.61
C GLU A 110 0.56 8.14 18.44
N PHE A 111 -0.24 7.55 17.56
CA PHE A 111 -0.18 6.13 17.25
C PHE A 111 1.19 5.72 16.70
N THR A 112 1.70 6.44 15.73
CA THR A 112 3.00 6.12 15.12
C THR A 112 4.16 6.30 16.09
N ASN A 113 4.12 7.31 16.96
CA ASN A 113 5.08 7.50 18.05
C ASN A 113 5.00 6.35 19.08
N PHE A 114 3.79 5.94 19.45
CA PHE A 114 3.60 4.78 20.32
C PHE A 114 4.19 3.50 19.71
N MET A 115 3.93 3.23 18.43
CA MET A 115 4.49 2.07 17.75
C MET A 115 6.02 2.09 17.74
N LYS A 116 6.61 3.26 17.50
CA LYS A 116 8.06 3.46 17.49
C LYS A 116 8.70 3.28 18.86
N ASP A 117 8.09 3.87 19.91
CA ASP A 117 8.75 4.03 21.21
C ASP A 117 8.37 2.94 22.22
N LYS A 118 7.25 2.25 22.01
CA LYS A 118 6.65 1.32 23.00
C LYS A 118 6.49 -0.11 22.49
N THR A 119 6.88 -0.39 21.24
CA THR A 119 6.80 -1.73 20.67
C THR A 119 8.15 -2.17 20.09
N ASN A 120 8.25 -3.42 19.69
CA ASN A 120 9.39 -3.95 18.94
C ASN A 120 9.22 -3.81 17.42
N CYS A 121 8.18 -3.14 16.95
CA CYS A 121 7.98 -2.86 15.55
C CYS A 121 9.01 -1.83 15.04
N THR A 122 9.36 -1.92 13.77
CA THR A 122 10.12 -0.86 13.10
C THR A 122 9.18 0.19 12.54
N VAL A 123 9.52 1.46 12.74
CA VAL A 123 8.81 2.58 12.10
C VAL A 123 9.81 3.35 11.25
N ILE A 124 9.57 3.40 9.94
CA ILE A 124 10.46 4.07 9.00
C ILE A 124 9.77 5.26 8.34
N ARG A 125 10.51 6.36 8.22
CA ARG A 125 10.09 7.59 7.54
C ARG A 125 11.28 8.24 6.87
N HIS A 126 11.09 8.75 5.67
CA HIS A 126 12.11 9.56 4.98
C HIS A 126 11.48 10.86 4.49
N SER A 127 12.21 11.98 4.61
CA SER A 127 11.67 13.31 4.33
C SER A 127 11.22 13.52 2.87
N GLN A 128 11.81 12.78 1.92
CA GLN A 128 11.57 12.92 0.47
C GLN A 128 10.88 11.71 -0.16
N LEU A 129 10.62 10.63 0.60
CA LEU A 129 10.02 9.41 0.10
C LEU A 129 8.60 9.24 0.63
N GLU A 130 7.73 8.69 -0.21
CA GLU A 130 6.40 8.24 0.20
C GLU A 130 6.49 6.85 0.86
N ALA A 131 5.45 6.41 1.53
CA ALA A 131 5.39 5.07 2.12
C ALA A 131 5.60 3.98 1.06
N ASP A 132 5.09 4.19 -0.15
CA ASP A 132 5.23 3.28 -1.30
C ASP A 132 6.71 3.07 -1.69
N ASP A 133 7.49 4.16 -1.69
CA ASP A 133 8.93 4.10 -1.99
C ASP A 133 9.68 3.29 -0.92
N LEU A 134 9.30 3.47 0.36
CA LEU A 134 9.92 2.75 1.48
C LEU A 134 9.58 1.26 1.44
N ILE A 135 8.32 0.92 1.14
CA ILE A 135 7.87 -0.47 1.00
C ILE A 135 8.59 -1.13 -0.18
N ALA A 136 8.62 -0.47 -1.35
CA ALA A 136 9.31 -0.99 -2.52
C ALA A 136 10.81 -1.19 -2.26
N GLY A 137 11.45 -0.22 -1.59
CA GLY A 137 12.86 -0.32 -1.19
C GLY A 137 13.11 -1.47 -0.23
N TRP A 138 12.19 -1.73 0.72
CA TRP A 138 12.31 -2.87 1.62
C TRP A 138 12.22 -4.20 0.88
N VAL A 139 11.20 -4.38 0.04
CA VAL A 139 11.03 -5.60 -0.78
C VAL A 139 12.26 -5.86 -1.66
N GLN A 140 12.79 -4.82 -2.31
CA GLN A 140 13.96 -4.93 -3.19
C GLN A 140 15.27 -5.25 -2.44
N SER A 141 15.39 -4.80 -1.18
CA SER A 141 16.57 -5.05 -0.36
C SER A 141 16.53 -6.40 0.38
N HIS A 142 15.38 -7.07 0.37
CA HIS A 142 15.16 -8.38 1.02
C HIS A 142 14.62 -9.42 0.00
N PRO A 143 15.38 -9.69 -1.08
CA PRO A 143 14.87 -10.53 -2.18
C PRO A 143 14.65 -12.01 -1.80
N ASP A 144 15.34 -12.46 -0.76
CA ASP A 144 15.26 -13.85 -0.29
C ASP A 144 14.23 -14.04 0.83
N ASP A 145 13.67 -12.94 1.35
CA ASP A 145 12.69 -12.95 2.43
C ASP A 145 11.26 -12.80 1.88
N HIS A 146 10.27 -13.22 2.68
CA HIS A 146 8.86 -13.01 2.32
C HIS A 146 8.34 -11.68 2.84
N CYS A 147 7.76 -10.87 1.97
CA CYS A 147 7.15 -9.58 2.32
C CYS A 147 5.62 -9.63 2.16
N VAL A 148 4.89 -9.23 3.19
CA VAL A 148 3.43 -9.10 3.18
C VAL A 148 3.07 -7.63 3.32
N ILE A 149 2.59 -7.02 2.23
CA ILE A 149 2.24 -5.59 2.19
C ILE A 149 0.78 -5.42 2.63
N ILE A 150 0.55 -4.67 3.70
CA ILE A 150 -0.80 -4.26 4.10
C ILE A 150 -1.13 -2.92 3.47
N SER A 151 -1.95 -2.93 2.44
CA SER A 151 -2.47 -1.74 1.78
C SER A 151 -3.72 -2.05 0.96
N THR A 152 -4.58 -1.05 0.78
CA THR A 152 -5.70 -1.10 -0.17
C THR A 152 -5.33 -0.56 -1.54
N ASP A 153 -4.10 -0.04 -1.71
CA ASP A 153 -3.65 0.53 -2.97
C ASP A 153 -3.34 -0.57 -3.98
N GLY A 154 -3.96 -0.46 -5.16
CA GLY A 154 -3.75 -1.40 -6.25
C GLY A 154 -2.36 -1.34 -6.87
N ASP A 155 -1.61 -0.26 -6.64
CA ASP A 155 -0.30 -0.07 -7.23
C ASP A 155 0.75 -1.04 -6.67
N PHE A 156 0.56 -1.50 -5.44
CA PHE A 156 1.41 -2.54 -4.85
C PHE A 156 1.34 -3.89 -5.56
N ALA A 157 0.31 -4.13 -6.38
CA ALA A 157 0.28 -5.32 -7.22
C ALA A 157 1.47 -5.41 -8.21
N GLN A 158 2.18 -4.29 -8.44
CA GLN A 158 3.44 -4.27 -9.19
C GLN A 158 4.61 -4.95 -8.45
N LEU A 159 4.53 -5.06 -7.11
CA LEU A 159 5.55 -5.72 -6.29
C LEU A 159 5.21 -7.18 -6.00
N VAL A 160 3.97 -7.60 -6.30
CA VAL A 160 3.53 -8.97 -6.03
C VAL A 160 4.31 -9.96 -6.87
N GLY A 161 4.82 -10.98 -6.21
CA GLY A 161 5.65 -12.02 -6.80
C GLY A 161 5.76 -13.24 -5.88
N PRO A 162 6.67 -14.18 -6.17
CA PRO A 162 6.84 -15.40 -5.37
C PRO A 162 7.11 -15.12 -3.89
N ASN A 163 7.85 -14.04 -3.58
CA ASN A 163 8.25 -13.66 -2.23
C ASN A 163 7.56 -12.37 -1.76
N CYS A 164 6.55 -11.88 -2.47
CA CYS A 164 5.83 -10.67 -2.07
C CYS A 164 4.33 -10.85 -2.26
N THR A 165 3.58 -10.67 -1.19
CA THR A 165 2.12 -10.78 -1.14
C THR A 165 1.53 -9.45 -0.68
N GLN A 166 0.38 -9.05 -1.25
CA GLN A 166 -0.38 -7.91 -0.74
C GLN A 166 -1.62 -8.41 0.01
N TYR A 167 -1.89 -7.86 1.17
CA TYR A 167 -3.10 -8.09 1.95
C TYR A 167 -3.93 -6.82 2.08
N ASN A 168 -5.16 -6.87 1.58
CA ASN A 168 -6.14 -5.81 1.75
C ASN A 168 -7.01 -6.11 2.98
N GLY A 169 -6.65 -5.56 4.13
CA GLY A 169 -7.33 -5.83 5.41
C GLY A 169 -8.77 -5.29 5.51
N ILE A 170 -9.20 -4.39 4.61
CA ILE A 170 -10.59 -3.89 4.57
C ILE A 170 -11.49 -4.86 3.80
N ALA A 171 -11.00 -5.39 2.69
CA ALA A 171 -11.74 -6.34 1.87
C ALA A 171 -11.52 -7.80 2.32
N ASN A 172 -10.57 -8.07 3.20
CA ASN A 172 -10.07 -9.39 3.55
C ASN A 172 -9.68 -10.21 2.31
N VAL A 173 -8.86 -9.58 1.44
CA VAL A 173 -8.40 -10.19 0.19
C VAL A 173 -6.88 -10.26 0.20
N THR A 174 -6.34 -11.43 -0.07
CA THR A 174 -4.93 -11.68 -0.29
C THR A 174 -4.64 -11.71 -1.79
N ILE A 175 -3.58 -11.00 -2.21
CA ILE A 175 -3.15 -10.87 -3.60
C ILE A 175 -1.76 -11.48 -3.72
N THR A 176 -1.64 -12.50 -4.55
CA THR A 176 -0.41 -13.23 -4.80
C THR A 176 -0.11 -13.26 -6.31
N ASP A 177 1.03 -13.80 -6.67
CA ASP A 177 1.40 -14.10 -8.07
C ASP A 177 0.43 -15.08 -8.77
N LYS A 178 -0.40 -15.79 -7.98
CA LYS A 178 -1.40 -16.75 -8.50
C LYS A 178 -2.79 -16.15 -8.65
N GLY A 179 -3.07 -14.99 -8.03
CA GLY A 179 -4.37 -14.36 -8.11
C GLY A 179 -4.80 -13.63 -6.85
N TYR A 180 -6.10 -13.37 -6.79
CA TYR A 180 -6.78 -12.73 -5.68
C TYR A 180 -7.63 -13.75 -4.93
N PHE A 181 -7.45 -13.84 -3.64
CA PHE A 181 -8.10 -14.84 -2.79
C PHE A 181 -8.84 -14.18 -1.64
N ASN A 182 -10.06 -14.66 -1.36
CA ASN A 182 -10.81 -14.30 -0.17
C ASN A 182 -10.17 -14.95 1.07
N ASP A 183 -10.64 -14.55 2.26
CA ASP A 183 -10.15 -15.04 3.54
C ASP A 183 -10.26 -16.57 3.73
N ASP A 184 -11.25 -17.19 3.08
CA ASP A 184 -11.47 -18.64 3.04
C ASP A 184 -10.62 -19.38 1.99
N GLY A 185 -9.73 -18.68 1.30
CA GLY A 185 -8.88 -19.23 0.25
C GLY A 185 -9.58 -19.40 -1.10
N THR A 186 -10.84 -19.01 -1.23
CA THR A 186 -11.54 -19.07 -2.53
C THR A 186 -11.08 -17.91 -3.43
N PRO A 187 -10.99 -18.13 -4.76
CA PRO A 187 -10.62 -17.04 -5.67
C PRO A 187 -11.71 -15.96 -5.70
N VAL A 188 -11.27 -14.72 -5.84
CA VAL A 188 -12.15 -13.56 -5.99
C VAL A 188 -12.79 -13.58 -7.38
N ILE A 189 -14.12 -13.42 -7.42
CA ILE A 189 -14.88 -13.30 -8.66
C ILE A 189 -15.07 -11.82 -9.01
N GLU A 190 -14.75 -11.47 -10.23
CA GLU A 190 -14.95 -10.10 -10.73
C GLU A 190 -16.44 -9.84 -10.97
N LYS A 191 -16.96 -8.76 -10.37
CA LYS A 191 -18.43 -8.48 -10.40
C LYS A 191 -18.99 -8.22 -11.80
N LYS A 192 -18.17 -7.71 -12.73
CA LYS A 192 -18.63 -7.35 -14.07
C LYS A 192 -18.66 -8.54 -15.02
N THR A 193 -17.61 -9.35 -15.01
CA THR A 193 -17.43 -10.49 -15.93
C THR A 193 -17.98 -11.79 -15.36
N GLN A 194 -18.17 -11.88 -14.03
CA GLN A 194 -18.50 -13.10 -13.30
C GLN A 194 -17.43 -14.19 -13.44
N GLU A 195 -16.21 -13.80 -13.80
CA GLU A 195 -15.06 -14.68 -13.96
C GLU A 195 -14.11 -14.53 -12.76
N ILE A 196 -13.21 -15.49 -12.58
CA ILE A 196 -12.14 -15.39 -11.58
C ILE A 196 -11.25 -14.21 -11.94
N LYS A 197 -11.02 -13.31 -10.96
CA LYS A 197 -10.14 -12.17 -11.17
C LYS A 197 -8.73 -12.65 -11.47
N PRO A 198 -8.15 -12.26 -12.65
CA PRO A 198 -6.83 -12.74 -13.05
C PRO A 198 -5.73 -12.26 -12.10
N ALA A 199 -4.67 -13.05 -12.01
CA ALA A 199 -3.47 -12.68 -11.26
C ALA A 199 -2.89 -11.34 -11.74
N PRO A 200 -2.24 -10.57 -10.85
CA PRO A 200 -1.54 -9.36 -11.23
C PRO A 200 -0.50 -9.63 -12.33
N GLN A 201 -0.38 -8.68 -13.24
CA GLN A 201 0.67 -8.69 -14.27
C GLN A 201 1.48 -7.40 -14.12
N PRO A 202 2.54 -7.40 -13.30
CA PRO A 202 3.28 -6.20 -12.92
C PRO A 202 3.74 -5.35 -14.11
N ASP A 203 4.36 -5.97 -15.11
CA ASP A 203 4.86 -5.27 -16.30
C ASP A 203 3.73 -4.64 -17.12
N TYR A 204 2.62 -5.35 -17.28
CA TYR A 204 1.45 -4.81 -17.99
C TYR A 204 0.81 -3.65 -17.21
N MET A 205 0.70 -3.77 -15.88
CA MET A 205 0.18 -2.69 -15.03
C MET A 205 1.03 -1.43 -15.13
N LEU A 206 2.36 -1.58 -15.11
CA LEU A 206 3.28 -0.47 -15.29
C LEU A 206 3.11 0.18 -16.66
N PHE A 207 3.09 -0.63 -17.72
CA PHE A 207 2.85 -0.17 -19.09
C PHE A 207 1.51 0.59 -19.21
N GLU A 208 0.44 0.03 -18.66
CA GLU A 208 -0.89 0.66 -18.67
C GLU A 208 -0.87 2.02 -17.97
N LYS A 209 -0.25 2.12 -16.80
CA LYS A 209 -0.10 3.39 -16.07
C LYS A 209 0.75 4.42 -16.82
N CYS A 210 1.83 4.00 -17.46
CA CYS A 210 2.63 4.88 -18.31
C CYS A 210 1.81 5.45 -19.48
N MET A 211 0.92 4.65 -20.05
CA MET A 211 0.11 5.05 -21.22
C MET A 211 -1.13 5.86 -20.82
N ARG A 212 -1.84 5.44 -19.79
CA ARG A 212 -3.12 6.07 -19.36
C ARG A 212 -2.93 7.21 -18.38
N GLY A 213 -1.80 7.26 -17.70
CA GLY A 213 -1.62 8.11 -16.52
C GLY A 213 -2.36 7.57 -15.30
N ASP A 214 -2.45 8.42 -14.28
CA ASP A 214 -3.15 8.11 -13.03
C ASP A 214 -3.95 9.32 -12.56
N THR A 215 -5.26 9.24 -12.63
CA THR A 215 -6.16 10.34 -12.22
C THR A 215 -6.17 10.55 -10.71
N SER A 216 -5.93 9.50 -9.91
CA SER A 216 -5.88 9.59 -8.45
C SER A 216 -4.69 10.41 -7.96
N ASP A 217 -3.58 10.30 -8.67
CA ASP A 217 -2.34 11.03 -8.41
C ASP A 217 -2.13 12.25 -9.32
N ASN A 218 -3.15 12.55 -10.14
CA ASN A 218 -3.12 13.66 -11.08
C ASN A 218 -1.96 13.57 -12.08
N VAL A 219 -1.64 12.34 -12.50
CA VAL A 219 -0.70 12.05 -13.59
C VAL A 219 -1.47 11.94 -14.89
N PHE A 220 -1.11 12.75 -15.87
CA PHE A 220 -1.79 12.78 -17.16
C PHE A 220 -1.37 11.60 -18.04
N SER A 221 -2.30 11.17 -18.89
CA SER A 221 -2.00 10.19 -19.93
C SER A 221 -0.85 10.70 -20.85
N ALA A 222 0.05 9.82 -21.23
CA ALA A 222 1.11 10.12 -22.19
C ALA A 222 0.54 10.55 -23.57
N TYR A 223 -0.68 10.10 -23.88
CA TYR A 223 -1.39 10.46 -25.10
C TYR A 223 -2.72 11.14 -24.77
N PRO A 224 -3.10 12.19 -25.50
CA PRO A 224 -4.42 12.79 -25.33
C PRO A 224 -5.51 11.74 -25.61
N GLY A 225 -6.41 11.58 -24.66
CA GLY A 225 -7.51 10.64 -24.81
C GLY A 225 -8.39 10.97 -26.01
N VAL A 226 -8.76 9.96 -26.77
CA VAL A 226 -9.64 10.07 -27.95
C VAL A 226 -11.10 9.91 -27.49
N ARG A 227 -12.03 10.69 -28.07
CA ARG A 227 -13.45 10.48 -27.80
C ARG A 227 -13.91 9.20 -28.50
N LYS A 228 -14.43 8.25 -27.73
CA LYS A 228 -15.10 7.09 -28.29
C LYS A 228 -16.38 7.54 -28.99
N LYS A 229 -16.58 7.11 -30.23
CA LYS A 229 -17.79 7.45 -31.02
C LYS A 229 -19.06 7.13 -30.26
N GLY A 230 -19.94 8.12 -30.11
CA GLY A 230 -21.22 7.97 -29.40
C GLY A 230 -21.18 8.15 -27.88
N THR A 231 -20.03 8.50 -27.28
CA THR A 231 -19.91 8.76 -25.84
C THR A 231 -19.31 10.14 -25.56
N LYS A 232 -19.58 10.69 -24.36
CA LYS A 232 -18.89 11.89 -23.86
C LYS A 232 -17.53 11.58 -23.25
N ASN A 233 -17.22 10.31 -23.01
CA ASN A 233 -16.02 9.88 -22.32
C ASN A 233 -14.84 9.82 -23.30
N LYS A 234 -13.71 10.33 -22.85
CA LYS A 234 -12.44 10.10 -23.52
C LYS A 234 -11.92 8.73 -23.10
N VAL A 235 -11.44 7.94 -24.05
CA VAL A 235 -10.73 6.71 -23.82
C VAL A 235 -9.26 6.91 -24.12
N GLY A 236 -8.39 6.24 -23.36
CA GLY A 236 -6.96 6.25 -23.63
C GLY A 236 -6.62 5.44 -24.88
N LEU A 237 -5.38 5.58 -25.36
CA LEU A 237 -4.90 4.90 -26.58
C LEU A 237 -5.06 3.37 -26.53
N ILE A 238 -4.97 2.77 -25.33
CA ILE A 238 -5.11 1.30 -25.14
C ILE A 238 -6.57 0.83 -25.37
N GLU A 239 -7.54 1.72 -25.26
CA GLU A 239 -8.98 1.43 -25.38
C GLU A 239 -9.55 1.85 -26.74
N ALA A 240 -8.73 2.52 -27.54
CA ALA A 240 -9.09 2.99 -28.87
C ALA A 240 -8.81 1.95 -29.95
#